data_725a237e20cd937af2728522f0b9b9e2
#
_entry.id   725a237e20cd937af2728522f0b9b9e2
#
_cell.length_a   1.000
_cell.length_b   1.000
_cell.length_c   1.000
_cell.angle_alpha   90.00
_cell.angle_beta   90.00
_cell.angle_gamma   90.00
#
_symmetry.space_group_name_H-M   'P 1'
#
loop_
_entity.id
_entity.type
_entity.pdbx_description
1 polymer ?
#
loop_
_entity_poly.entity_id
_entity_poly.type
_entity_poly.pdbx_seq_one_letter_code
_entity_poly.pdbx_strand_id
1 'polypeptide(L)'
;MTAVKAAVPALVAAALIGAAVGAFALHMVSSATLVTPVTTAARPEAADPLDLDAKARAAAGIGVAPLALAAGAVAQGQGTGIARALDLSPLAVIAAEITAATAARQTSGRELARLESLAGQDQSASRREVEAARAQAVADRARLTLACQRVGLEYGAGLGQLGCRSIPALAAKAASGDLVLLRIDMPDGPPPAGTSVTVGEGAQAARLTVLGPASSGDAQLQTAGVLALWQGSGVRVASVGRALPAVRLASGRERARSAELLVPRSAIVRVDGGLFVYRAKPGQGFERMSIAAGHAADAGWLVPTGALHAGDNVAVQGAGTLLGLEHAAPSAAD
;
A
#
# COMPACT_ATOMS: atom_id res chain seq x y z
N MET A 1 10.27 42.90 32.54
CA MET A 1 11.58 43.38 32.95
C MET A 1 12.59 42.29 32.69
N THR A 2 13.55 42.68 31.83
CA THR A 2 14.96 42.20 31.71
C THR A 2 15.15 40.73 31.26
N ALA A 3 15.93 40.40 30.28
CA ALA A 3 16.78 41.12 29.32
C ALA A 3 17.27 40.12 28.27
N VAL A 4 17.26 40.58 27.06
CA VAL A 4 18.06 40.25 25.90
C VAL A 4 19.56 40.37 26.18
N LYS A 5 20.37 39.47 25.61
CA LYS A 5 21.77 39.54 25.14
C LYS A 5 22.38 38.14 25.33
N ALA A 6 23.06 37.49 24.39
CA ALA A 6 23.92 37.97 23.32
C ALA A 6 24.12 36.81 22.32
N ALA A 7 23.96 37.10 21.04
CA ALA A 7 24.54 36.33 19.96
C ALA A 7 25.38 37.26 19.12
N VAL A 8 26.62 36.96 18.91
CA VAL A 8 27.69 37.34 17.98
C VAL A 8 29.02 37.23 18.78
N PRO A 9 29.96 36.34 18.42
CA PRO A 9 30.75 36.42 17.20
C PRO A 9 31.17 35.03 16.62
N ALA A 10 30.85 34.76 15.43
CA ALA A 10 31.42 33.62 14.68
C ALA A 10 31.58 33.94 13.17
N LEU A 11 32.03 35.12 12.82
CA LEU A 11 32.19 35.55 11.41
C LEU A 11 33.55 36.26 11.12
N VAL A 12 34.62 35.96 11.86
CA VAL A 12 35.94 36.54 11.57
C VAL A 12 37.06 35.50 11.33
N ALA A 13 36.76 34.19 11.39
CA ALA A 13 37.80 33.17 11.22
C ALA A 13 37.90 32.53 9.81
N ALA A 14 37.13 32.96 8.82
CA ALA A 14 37.13 32.37 7.49
C ALA A 14 37.89 33.13 6.39
N ALA A 15 38.59 34.20 6.68
CA ALA A 15 39.24 35.05 5.68
C ALA A 15 40.75 34.93 5.55
N LEU A 16 41.43 34.06 6.29
CA LEU A 16 42.90 33.96 6.28
C LEU A 16 43.50 32.66 5.76
N ILE A 17 42.72 31.74 5.18
CA ILE A 17 43.23 30.49 4.59
C ILE A 17 43.23 30.50 3.04
N GLY A 18 42.71 31.55 2.41
CA GLY A 18 42.60 31.65 0.94
C GLY A 18 43.86 32.17 0.20
N ALA A 19 44.89 32.63 0.89
CA ALA A 19 46.00 33.34 0.25
C ALA A 19 47.29 32.51 0.07
N ALA A 20 47.37 31.26 0.56
CA ALA A 20 48.60 30.45 0.52
C ALA A 20 48.63 29.38 -0.61
N VAL A 21 47.57 29.16 -1.38
CA VAL A 21 47.53 28.14 -2.43
C VAL A 21 47.73 28.73 -3.84
N GLY A 22 47.70 30.05 -4.01
CA GLY A 22 47.83 30.73 -5.30
C GLY A 22 49.25 30.94 -5.84
N ALA A 23 50.32 30.70 -5.05
CA ALA A 23 51.67 31.05 -5.44
C ALA A 23 52.56 29.87 -5.90
N PHE A 24 52.03 28.64 -5.92
CA PHE A 24 52.83 27.45 -6.33
C PHE A 24 52.55 26.94 -7.73
N ALA A 25 51.68 27.56 -8.50
CA ALA A 25 51.24 27.10 -9.82
C ALA A 25 51.93 27.85 -11.03
N LEU A 26 52.91 28.74 -10.77
CA LEU A 26 53.48 29.54 -11.87
C LEU A 26 54.96 29.29 -12.17
N HIS A 27 55.54 28.17 -11.76
CA HIS A 27 56.98 27.95 -11.99
C HIS A 27 57.36 26.64 -12.71
N MET A 28 56.45 26.03 -13.45
CA MET A 28 56.74 24.82 -14.28
C MET A 28 56.17 24.95 -15.70
N VAL A 29 56.52 26.01 -16.41
CA VAL A 29 56.37 26.04 -17.87
C VAL A 29 57.63 26.61 -18.47
N SER A 30 58.61 25.73 -18.76
CA SER A 30 59.57 25.90 -19.83
C SER A 30 60.41 24.64 -19.97
N SER A 31 59.99 23.71 -20.77
CA SER A 31 60.82 22.80 -21.57
C SER A 31 59.91 22.13 -22.59
N ALA A 32 59.62 22.84 -23.65
CA ALA A 32 58.99 22.27 -24.82
C ALA A 32 60.03 21.43 -25.58
N THR A 33 60.02 20.14 -25.34
CA THR A 33 60.64 19.14 -26.26
C THR A 33 59.62 18.82 -27.32
N LEU A 34 59.91 19.13 -28.57
CA LEU A 34 59.13 18.75 -29.74
C LEU A 34 59.12 17.22 -29.86
N VAL A 35 58.07 16.60 -29.33
CA VAL A 35 57.75 15.19 -29.61
C VAL A 35 56.84 15.20 -30.82
N THR A 36 57.32 14.69 -31.95
CA THR A 36 56.55 14.33 -33.13
C THR A 36 55.33 13.50 -32.69
N PRO A 37 54.09 13.80 -33.16
CA PRO A 37 52.93 12.99 -32.83
C PRO A 37 53.14 11.59 -33.49
N VAL A 38 53.47 10.61 -32.66
CA VAL A 38 53.23 9.23 -33.03
C VAL A 38 51.73 9.08 -33.16
N THR A 39 51.24 8.88 -34.39
CA THR A 39 49.86 8.48 -34.63
C THR A 39 49.64 7.18 -33.87
N THR A 40 49.09 7.25 -32.68
CA THR A 40 48.62 6.09 -31.94
C THR A 40 47.50 5.49 -32.80
N ALA A 41 47.82 4.41 -33.51
CA ALA A 41 46.77 3.60 -34.15
C ALA A 41 45.70 3.34 -33.06
N ALA A 42 44.47 3.74 -33.34
CA ALA A 42 43.33 3.46 -32.45
C ALA A 42 43.40 1.97 -32.14
N ARG A 43 43.61 1.67 -30.82
CA ARG A 43 43.49 0.29 -30.33
C ARG A 43 42.10 -0.18 -30.74
N PRO A 44 41.95 -1.29 -31.47
CA PRO A 44 40.61 -1.78 -31.77
C PRO A 44 39.87 -1.93 -30.46
N GLU A 45 38.77 -1.23 -30.35
CA GLU A 45 37.81 -1.32 -29.21
C GLU A 45 37.50 -2.82 -29.09
N ALA A 46 37.86 -3.43 -27.95
CA ALA A 46 37.65 -4.84 -27.74
C ALA A 46 36.17 -5.14 -27.92
N ALA A 47 35.81 -5.90 -28.93
CA ALA A 47 34.43 -6.24 -29.22
C ALA A 47 33.81 -6.85 -27.96
N ASP A 48 32.63 -6.34 -27.55
CA ASP A 48 31.88 -6.88 -26.40
C ASP A 48 31.64 -8.37 -26.66
N PRO A 49 32.14 -9.30 -25.81
CA PRO A 49 32.00 -10.73 -26.01
C PRO A 49 30.53 -11.19 -26.05
N LEU A 50 29.62 -10.35 -25.58
CA LEU A 50 28.18 -10.57 -25.64
C LEU A 50 27.55 -9.99 -26.92
N ASP A 51 28.32 -9.36 -27.79
CA ASP A 51 27.85 -8.79 -29.07
C ASP A 51 27.86 -9.86 -30.17
N LEU A 52 26.80 -10.68 -30.16
CA LEU A 52 26.64 -11.83 -31.04
C LEU A 52 25.62 -11.56 -32.14
N ASP A 53 26.03 -11.70 -33.41
CA ASP A 53 25.10 -11.65 -34.52
C ASP A 53 24.18 -12.89 -34.57
N ALA A 54 23.17 -12.89 -35.43
CA ALA A 54 22.17 -13.97 -35.51
C ALA A 54 22.83 -15.34 -35.83
N LYS A 55 23.89 -15.35 -36.64
CA LYS A 55 24.62 -16.57 -37.02
C LYS A 55 25.47 -17.11 -35.87
N ALA A 56 26.13 -16.24 -35.12
CA ALA A 56 26.91 -16.61 -33.94
C ALA A 56 26.01 -17.11 -32.82
N ARG A 57 24.85 -16.47 -32.62
CA ARG A 57 23.81 -16.93 -31.65
C ARG A 57 23.32 -18.34 -31.96
N ALA A 58 22.97 -18.58 -33.22
CA ALA A 58 22.53 -19.90 -33.65
C ALA A 58 23.65 -20.97 -33.50
N ALA A 59 24.90 -20.65 -33.86
CA ALA A 59 26.04 -21.53 -33.69
C ALA A 59 26.35 -21.83 -32.22
N ALA A 60 26.13 -20.86 -31.31
CA ALA A 60 26.30 -21.01 -29.87
C ALA A 60 25.11 -21.67 -29.17
N GLY A 61 24.07 -22.04 -29.90
CA GLY A 61 22.84 -22.65 -29.33
C GLY A 61 22.06 -21.73 -28.42
N ILE A 62 22.09 -20.39 -28.66
CA ILE A 62 21.40 -19.41 -27.84
C ILE A 62 19.99 -19.18 -28.39
N GLY A 63 19.00 -19.59 -27.62
CA GLY A 63 17.59 -19.34 -27.88
C GLY A 63 17.03 -18.24 -26.99
N VAL A 64 16.23 -17.34 -27.57
CA VAL A 64 15.56 -16.25 -26.85
C VAL A 64 14.06 -16.41 -26.85
N ALA A 65 13.43 -15.96 -25.79
CA ALA A 65 11.97 -15.88 -25.71
C ALA A 65 11.54 -14.57 -25.01
N PRO A 66 10.39 -14.01 -25.41
CA PRO A 66 9.88 -12.81 -24.76
C PRO A 66 9.40 -13.10 -23.34
N LEU A 67 9.70 -12.20 -22.41
CA LEU A 67 9.16 -12.23 -21.07
C LEU A 67 7.65 -11.91 -21.11
N ALA A 68 6.88 -12.72 -20.43
CA ALA A 68 5.45 -12.50 -20.26
C ALA A 68 5.15 -12.03 -18.85
N LEU A 69 4.07 -11.25 -18.71
CA LEU A 69 3.49 -11.01 -17.41
C LEU A 69 3.02 -12.35 -16.82
N ALA A 70 3.34 -12.59 -15.57
CA ALA A 70 2.94 -13.82 -14.89
C ALA A 70 1.43 -13.89 -14.82
N ALA A 71 0.83 -14.77 -15.61
CA ALA A 71 -0.60 -15.05 -15.54
C ALA A 71 -0.90 -15.67 -14.17
N GLY A 72 -1.61 -14.93 -13.31
CA GLY A 72 -1.98 -15.40 -11.97
C GLY A 72 -1.06 -14.98 -10.83
N ALA A 73 0.12 -14.40 -11.06
CA ALA A 73 0.95 -13.81 -9.99
C ALA A 73 0.23 -12.64 -9.28
N VAL A 74 -0.73 -12.03 -9.95
CA VAL A 74 -1.68 -11.07 -9.36
C VAL A 74 -2.51 -11.72 -8.23
N ALA A 75 -2.60 -13.05 -8.17
CA ALA A 75 -3.34 -13.74 -7.12
C ALA A 75 -2.49 -14.05 -5.88
N GLN A 76 -1.17 -14.19 -6.01
CA GLN A 76 -0.28 -14.55 -4.89
C GLN A 76 0.28 -13.34 -4.11
N GLY A 77 0.24 -12.14 -4.70
CA GLY A 77 0.51 -10.88 -3.99
C GLY A 77 -0.70 -10.31 -3.26
N GLN A 78 -1.82 -11.04 -3.23
CA GLN A 78 -3.02 -10.64 -2.49
C GLN A 78 -2.88 -11.17 -1.07
N GLY A 79 -2.78 -10.26 -0.09
CA GLY A 79 -2.77 -10.66 1.31
C GLY A 79 -3.96 -11.57 1.60
N THR A 80 -3.67 -12.77 2.12
CA THR A 80 -4.69 -13.68 2.61
C THR A 80 -4.88 -13.46 4.10
N GLY A 81 -6.11 -13.54 4.56
CA GLY A 81 -6.47 -13.30 5.95
C GLY A 81 -7.67 -14.14 6.35
N ILE A 82 -8.19 -13.82 7.51
CA ILE A 82 -9.33 -14.51 8.11
C ILE A 82 -10.42 -13.48 8.40
N ALA A 83 -11.65 -13.77 7.99
CA ALA A 83 -12.85 -13.02 8.34
C ALA A 83 -13.66 -13.79 9.39
N ARG A 84 -14.13 -13.09 10.42
CA ARG A 84 -14.99 -13.63 11.47
C ARG A 84 -16.21 -12.73 11.66
N ALA A 85 -17.38 -13.33 11.80
CA ALA A 85 -18.58 -12.59 12.14
C ALA A 85 -18.52 -12.11 13.59
N LEU A 86 -18.82 -10.83 13.81
CA LEU A 86 -18.93 -10.24 15.13
C LEU A 86 -20.33 -10.46 15.71
N ASP A 87 -20.41 -10.57 17.01
CA ASP A 87 -21.69 -10.51 17.73
C ASP A 87 -22.25 -9.09 17.66
N LEU A 88 -23.46 -8.97 17.14
CA LEU A 88 -24.16 -7.71 16.99
C LEU A 88 -25.25 -7.49 18.07
N SER A 89 -25.33 -8.35 19.09
CA SER A 89 -26.26 -8.16 20.21
C SER A 89 -26.07 -6.80 20.90
N PRO A 90 -24.84 -6.31 21.17
CA PRO A 90 -24.63 -4.98 21.73
C PRO A 90 -25.11 -3.85 20.78
N LEU A 91 -25.03 -4.06 19.46
CA LEU A 91 -25.50 -3.06 18.50
C LEU A 91 -27.01 -2.84 18.59
N ALA A 92 -27.77 -3.89 18.86
CA ALA A 92 -29.23 -3.77 19.06
C ALA A 92 -29.57 -2.88 20.27
N VAL A 93 -28.80 -3.00 21.35
CA VAL A 93 -28.96 -2.13 22.54
C VAL A 93 -28.64 -0.67 22.19
N ILE A 94 -27.51 -0.42 21.53
CA ILE A 94 -27.12 0.93 21.10
C ILE A 94 -28.15 1.52 20.12
N ALA A 95 -28.69 0.71 19.22
CA ALA A 95 -29.73 1.13 18.27
C ALA A 95 -31.03 1.57 19.01
N ALA A 96 -31.42 0.84 20.04
CA ALA A 96 -32.57 1.21 20.88
C ALA A 96 -32.30 2.54 21.63
N GLU A 97 -31.09 2.71 22.20
CA GLU A 97 -30.68 3.96 22.84
C GLU A 97 -30.71 5.15 21.87
N ILE A 98 -30.16 4.98 20.65
CA ILE A 98 -30.19 6.01 19.60
C ILE A 98 -31.64 6.39 19.25
N THR A 99 -32.51 5.40 19.12
CA THR A 99 -33.93 5.62 18.81
C THR A 99 -34.60 6.40 19.89
N ALA A 100 -34.44 5.99 21.15
CA ALA A 100 -35.02 6.67 22.33
C ALA A 100 -34.47 8.10 22.48
N ALA A 101 -33.15 8.28 22.38
CA ALA A 101 -32.52 9.59 22.49
C ALA A 101 -32.92 10.52 21.32
N THR A 102 -33.14 9.98 20.12
CA THR A 102 -33.64 10.74 18.97
C THR A 102 -35.05 11.26 19.24
N ALA A 103 -35.94 10.41 19.75
CA ALA A 103 -37.30 10.80 20.11
C ALA A 103 -37.32 11.86 21.24
N ALA A 104 -36.53 11.65 22.30
CA ALA A 104 -36.38 12.62 23.39
C ALA A 104 -35.90 13.98 22.89
N ARG A 105 -34.83 14.02 22.07
CA ARG A 105 -34.32 15.26 21.47
C ARG A 105 -35.34 15.97 20.59
N GLN A 106 -36.16 15.23 19.84
CA GLN A 106 -37.21 15.82 19.02
C GLN A 106 -38.33 16.43 19.87
N THR A 107 -38.71 15.77 20.97
CA THR A 107 -39.75 16.23 21.87
C THR A 107 -39.29 17.46 22.65
N SER A 108 -38.11 17.42 23.27
CA SER A 108 -37.58 18.57 24.02
C SER A 108 -37.27 19.77 23.11
N GLY A 109 -36.83 19.53 21.87
CA GLY A 109 -36.62 20.60 20.89
C GLY A 109 -37.93 21.30 20.48
N ARG A 110 -39.03 20.54 20.28
CA ARG A 110 -40.35 21.12 19.98
C ARG A 110 -40.89 21.89 21.16
N GLU A 111 -40.75 21.38 22.38
CA GLU A 111 -41.19 22.06 23.58
C GLU A 111 -40.42 23.36 23.83
N LEU A 112 -39.11 23.36 23.68
CA LEU A 112 -38.30 24.58 23.74
C LEU A 112 -38.78 25.63 22.73
N ALA A 113 -38.95 25.24 21.46
CA ALA A 113 -39.42 26.16 20.43
C ALA A 113 -40.82 26.73 20.74
N ARG A 114 -41.71 25.90 21.27
CA ARG A 114 -43.06 26.35 21.72
C ARG A 114 -42.97 27.40 22.82
N LEU A 115 -42.18 27.13 23.88
CA LEU A 115 -42.03 28.04 25.01
C LEU A 115 -41.31 29.34 24.62
N GLU A 116 -40.30 29.29 23.77
CA GLU A 116 -39.65 30.49 23.23
C GLU A 116 -40.60 31.36 22.40
N SER A 117 -41.48 30.73 21.60
CA SER A 117 -42.52 31.47 20.87
C SER A 117 -43.53 32.14 21.79
N LEU A 118 -44.01 31.44 22.84
CA LEU A 118 -44.94 31.99 23.82
C LEU A 118 -44.33 33.15 24.64
N ALA A 119 -43.07 33.01 25.03
CA ALA A 119 -42.35 34.06 25.76
C ALA A 119 -42.11 35.32 24.89
N GLY A 120 -41.99 35.17 23.58
CA GLY A 120 -41.79 36.28 22.62
C GLY A 120 -43.08 37.03 22.27
N GLN A 121 -44.26 36.37 22.35
CA GLN A 121 -45.54 36.99 21.92
C GLN A 121 -46.21 37.75 23.04
N ASP A 122 -46.48 37.15 24.20
CA ASP A 122 -47.27 37.76 25.30
C ASP A 122 -46.71 37.45 26.69
N GLN A 123 -45.47 37.02 26.82
CA GLN A 123 -44.87 36.60 28.08
C GLN A 123 -45.68 35.53 28.83
N SER A 124 -46.49 34.74 28.12
CA SER A 124 -47.29 33.65 28.68
C SER A 124 -46.44 32.46 29.16
N ALA A 125 -45.15 32.41 28.77
CA ALA A 125 -44.17 31.52 29.35
C ALA A 125 -43.13 32.29 30.18
N SER A 126 -42.83 31.80 31.38
CA SER A 126 -41.83 32.42 32.23
C SER A 126 -40.39 32.15 31.72
N ARG A 127 -39.48 33.06 32.05
CA ARG A 127 -38.04 32.84 31.74
C ARG A 127 -37.50 31.52 32.32
N ARG A 128 -37.97 31.17 33.52
CA ARG A 128 -37.58 29.92 34.19
C ARG A 128 -38.01 28.67 33.39
N GLU A 129 -39.21 28.68 32.82
CA GLU A 129 -39.73 27.58 31.99
C GLU A 129 -38.91 27.44 30.69
N VAL A 130 -38.60 28.57 30.03
CA VAL A 130 -37.74 28.56 28.83
C VAL A 130 -36.34 28.04 29.15
N GLU A 131 -35.73 28.48 30.25
CA GLU A 131 -34.42 28.01 30.69
C GLU A 131 -34.42 26.51 31.03
N ALA A 132 -35.47 26.02 31.71
CA ALA A 132 -35.62 24.60 32.01
C ALA A 132 -35.75 23.75 30.73
N ALA A 133 -36.58 24.20 29.78
CA ALA A 133 -36.73 23.51 28.49
C ALA A 133 -35.43 23.52 27.67
N ARG A 134 -34.69 24.63 27.72
CA ARG A 134 -33.37 24.72 27.05
C ARG A 134 -32.36 23.74 27.67
N ALA A 135 -32.29 23.67 28.99
CA ALA A 135 -31.45 22.72 29.71
C ALA A 135 -31.80 21.27 29.33
N GLN A 136 -33.09 20.93 29.26
CA GLN A 136 -33.57 19.62 28.86
C GLN A 136 -33.19 19.30 27.40
N ALA A 137 -33.38 20.23 26.46
CA ALA A 137 -33.02 20.04 25.06
C ALA A 137 -31.50 19.83 24.86
N VAL A 138 -30.67 20.53 25.65
CA VAL A 138 -29.22 20.33 25.67
C VAL A 138 -28.86 18.95 26.20
N ALA A 139 -29.49 18.52 27.31
CA ALA A 139 -29.24 17.20 27.89
C ALA A 139 -29.62 16.06 26.93
N ASP A 140 -30.77 16.16 26.26
CA ASP A 140 -31.22 15.13 25.31
C ASP A 140 -30.36 15.09 24.05
N ARG A 141 -29.83 16.25 23.59
CA ARG A 141 -28.85 16.30 22.51
C ARG A 141 -27.55 15.61 22.91
N ALA A 142 -27.07 15.85 24.13
CA ALA A 142 -25.86 15.22 24.64
C ALA A 142 -26.02 13.70 24.76
N ARG A 143 -27.19 13.21 25.23
CA ARG A 143 -27.49 11.76 25.25
C ARG A 143 -27.44 11.13 23.87
N LEU A 144 -28.05 11.76 22.88
CA LEU A 144 -27.99 11.26 21.49
C LEU A 144 -26.57 11.22 21.00
N THR A 145 -25.79 12.28 21.24
CA THR A 145 -24.38 12.33 20.83
C THR A 145 -23.59 11.17 21.45
N LEU A 146 -23.76 10.92 22.74
CA LEU A 146 -23.09 9.82 23.44
C LEU A 146 -23.49 8.45 22.88
N ALA A 147 -24.78 8.22 22.65
CA ALA A 147 -25.27 6.97 22.06
C ALA A 147 -24.66 6.74 20.64
N CYS A 148 -24.53 7.80 19.84
CA CYS A 148 -23.90 7.71 18.53
C CYS A 148 -22.39 7.40 18.61
N GLN A 149 -21.68 7.99 19.55
CA GLN A 149 -20.24 7.76 19.74
C GLN A 149 -19.94 6.33 20.21
N ARG A 150 -20.84 5.71 20.99
CA ARG A 150 -20.66 4.32 21.43
C ARG A 150 -20.46 3.33 20.29
N VAL A 151 -21.11 3.56 19.14
CA VAL A 151 -20.93 2.69 17.95
C VAL A 151 -19.45 2.63 17.53
N GLY A 152 -18.80 3.78 17.44
CA GLY A 152 -17.39 3.85 17.08
C GLY A 152 -16.45 3.30 18.17
N LEU A 153 -16.80 3.50 19.44
CA LEU A 153 -16.02 2.97 20.57
C LEU A 153 -16.12 1.45 20.67
N GLU A 154 -17.30 0.88 20.43
CA GLU A 154 -17.54 -0.55 20.57
C GLU A 154 -17.04 -1.36 19.37
N TYR A 155 -17.35 -0.90 18.16
CA TYR A 155 -17.03 -1.65 16.94
C TYR A 155 -15.85 -1.07 16.18
N GLY A 156 -15.53 0.20 16.34
CA GLY A 156 -14.48 0.90 15.63
C GLY A 156 -14.99 1.99 14.69
N ALA A 157 -14.05 2.84 14.28
CA ALA A 157 -14.35 4.00 13.44
C ALA A 157 -15.03 3.62 12.12
N GLY A 158 -14.71 2.43 11.56
CA GLY A 158 -15.31 1.97 10.32
C GLY A 158 -16.82 1.87 10.35
N LEU A 159 -17.41 1.36 11.45
CA LEU A 159 -18.86 1.32 11.60
C LEU A 159 -19.43 2.68 11.98
N GLY A 160 -18.72 3.45 12.82
CA GLY A 160 -19.14 4.79 13.24
C GLY A 160 -19.31 5.76 12.07
N GLN A 161 -18.50 5.63 11.02
CA GLN A 161 -18.56 6.47 9.80
C GLN A 161 -19.85 6.30 8.99
N LEU A 162 -20.59 5.20 9.15
CA LEU A 162 -21.87 5.00 8.48
C LEU A 162 -22.96 5.97 8.98
N GLY A 163 -22.68 6.68 10.05
CA GLY A 163 -23.55 7.70 10.63
C GLY A 163 -24.62 7.12 11.56
N CYS A 164 -24.90 7.85 12.60
CA CYS A 164 -25.80 7.45 13.70
C CYS A 164 -27.22 7.07 13.21
N ARG A 165 -27.70 7.75 12.17
CA ARG A 165 -29.05 7.57 11.64
C ARG A 165 -29.27 6.21 10.98
N SER A 166 -28.20 5.58 10.48
CA SER A 166 -28.26 4.28 9.81
C SER A 166 -28.24 3.09 10.79
N ILE A 167 -27.77 3.30 12.02
CA ILE A 167 -27.52 2.21 12.99
C ILE A 167 -28.78 1.42 13.35
N PRO A 168 -29.95 2.04 13.62
CA PRO A 168 -31.17 1.25 13.90
C PRO A 168 -31.57 0.33 12.75
N ALA A 169 -31.45 0.79 11.49
CA ALA A 169 -31.75 -0.04 10.33
C ALA A 169 -30.73 -1.17 10.13
N LEU A 170 -29.45 -0.94 10.41
CA LEU A 170 -28.42 -1.97 10.38
C LEU A 170 -28.66 -3.03 11.45
N ALA A 171 -29.00 -2.62 12.67
CA ALA A 171 -29.33 -3.53 13.76
C ALA A 171 -30.57 -4.39 13.45
N ALA A 172 -31.60 -3.81 12.82
CA ALA A 172 -32.78 -4.56 12.37
C ALA A 172 -32.43 -5.61 11.33
N LYS A 173 -31.61 -5.28 10.32
CA LYS A 173 -31.14 -6.24 9.31
C LYS A 173 -30.27 -7.33 9.91
N ALA A 174 -29.45 -7.00 10.92
CA ALA A 174 -28.67 -8.00 11.64
C ALA A 174 -29.56 -8.97 12.42
N ALA A 175 -30.61 -8.46 13.06
CA ALA A 175 -31.57 -9.27 13.81
C ALA A 175 -32.38 -10.20 12.90
N SER A 176 -32.70 -9.81 11.65
CA SER A 176 -33.35 -10.66 10.66
C SER A 176 -32.40 -11.68 9.98
N GLY A 177 -31.09 -11.57 10.23
CA GLY A 177 -30.07 -12.40 9.60
C GLY A 177 -29.74 -12.01 8.16
N ASP A 178 -30.12 -10.81 7.72
CA ASP A 178 -29.86 -10.28 6.37
C ASP A 178 -28.56 -9.49 6.30
N LEU A 179 -27.89 -9.29 7.45
CA LEU A 179 -26.65 -8.56 7.56
C LEU A 179 -25.75 -9.19 8.62
N VAL A 180 -24.46 -9.27 8.30
CA VAL A 180 -23.40 -9.64 9.22
C VAL A 180 -22.29 -8.58 9.15
N LEU A 181 -21.76 -8.18 10.28
CA LEU A 181 -20.55 -7.39 10.40
C LEU A 181 -19.38 -8.35 10.54
N LEU A 182 -18.46 -8.28 9.62
CA LEU A 182 -17.24 -9.08 9.63
C LEU A 182 -16.07 -8.26 10.15
N ARG A 183 -15.29 -8.88 11.00
CA ARG A 183 -13.92 -8.49 11.29
C ARG A 183 -13.00 -9.28 10.37
N ILE A 184 -12.08 -8.60 9.72
CA ILE A 184 -11.11 -9.18 8.80
C ILE A 184 -9.71 -8.87 9.34
N ASP A 185 -8.96 -9.92 9.61
CA ASP A 185 -7.59 -9.87 10.10
C ASP A 185 -6.64 -10.35 9.01
N MET A 186 -5.65 -9.53 8.63
CA MET A 186 -4.67 -9.84 7.60
C MET A 186 -3.25 -9.74 8.17
N PRO A 187 -2.38 -10.75 7.98
CA PRO A 187 -1.01 -10.75 8.47
C PRO A 187 -0.17 -9.60 7.91
N ASP A 188 -0.42 -9.25 6.64
CA ASP A 188 0.31 -8.18 5.93
C ASP A 188 -0.12 -6.76 6.34
N GLY A 189 -0.92 -6.66 7.39
CA GLY A 189 -1.47 -5.42 7.91
C GLY A 189 -2.89 -5.11 7.43
N PRO A 190 -3.56 -4.16 8.11
CA PRO A 190 -4.95 -3.82 7.83
C PRO A 190 -5.08 -3.12 6.48
N PRO A 191 -5.93 -3.62 5.57
CA PRO A 191 -6.21 -2.93 4.32
C PRO A 191 -6.91 -1.60 4.57
N PRO A 192 -6.61 -0.54 3.79
CA PRO A 192 -7.25 0.76 3.96
C PRO A 192 -8.76 0.69 3.68
N ALA A 193 -9.52 1.63 4.27
CA ALA A 193 -10.94 1.79 3.99
C ALA A 193 -11.19 1.97 2.48
N GLY A 194 -12.28 1.39 1.98
CA GLY A 194 -12.60 1.38 0.55
C GLY A 194 -11.94 0.25 -0.25
N THR A 195 -10.99 -0.49 0.34
CA THR A 195 -10.39 -1.67 -0.34
C THR A 195 -11.44 -2.77 -0.50
N SER A 196 -11.41 -3.45 -1.66
CA SER A 196 -12.23 -4.63 -1.88
C SER A 196 -11.55 -5.89 -1.34
N VAL A 197 -12.31 -6.70 -0.62
CA VAL A 197 -11.90 -8.02 -0.14
C VAL A 197 -12.92 -9.07 -0.57
N THR A 198 -12.46 -10.25 -0.91
CA THR A 198 -13.34 -11.41 -1.15
C THR A 198 -13.32 -12.27 0.11
N VAL A 199 -14.49 -12.60 0.64
CA VAL A 199 -14.65 -13.44 1.82
C VAL A 199 -15.44 -14.68 1.47
N GLY A 200 -14.98 -15.84 1.94
CA GLY A 200 -15.56 -17.14 1.61
C GLY A 200 -14.93 -17.79 0.39
N GLU A 201 -15.46 -18.93 -0.01
CA GLU A 201 -14.94 -19.77 -1.09
C GLU A 201 -16.01 -20.14 -2.12
N GLY A 202 -15.58 -20.39 -3.34
CA GLY A 202 -16.42 -20.88 -4.43
C GLY A 202 -17.61 -19.97 -4.73
N ALA A 203 -18.77 -20.56 -4.98
CA ALA A 203 -20.01 -19.85 -5.33
C ALA A 203 -20.60 -19.01 -4.18
N GLN A 204 -20.13 -19.21 -2.95
CA GLN A 204 -20.58 -18.46 -1.76
C GLN A 204 -19.64 -17.33 -1.39
N ALA A 205 -18.57 -17.13 -2.15
CA ALA A 205 -17.65 -16.02 -1.92
C ALA A 205 -18.31 -14.67 -2.21
N ALA A 206 -18.16 -13.72 -1.31
CA ALA A 206 -18.70 -12.37 -1.47
C ALA A 206 -17.58 -11.35 -1.59
N ARG A 207 -17.74 -10.40 -2.51
CA ARG A 207 -16.87 -9.22 -2.59
C ARG A 207 -17.42 -8.14 -1.68
N LEU A 208 -16.64 -7.74 -0.71
CA LEU A 208 -17.00 -6.76 0.31
C LEU A 208 -16.07 -5.56 0.25
N THR A 209 -16.54 -4.42 0.74
CA THR A 209 -15.72 -3.22 0.88
C THR A 209 -15.35 -3.02 2.34
N VAL A 210 -14.07 -2.79 2.61
CA VAL A 210 -13.57 -2.43 3.93
C VAL A 210 -14.13 -1.08 4.35
N LEU A 211 -14.79 -1.04 5.51
CA LEU A 211 -15.33 0.19 6.10
C LEU A 211 -14.25 1.01 6.81
N GLY A 212 -13.33 0.33 7.48
CA GLY A 212 -12.28 0.95 8.27
C GLY A 212 -11.82 0.08 9.43
N PRO A 213 -11.00 0.61 10.34
CA PRO A 213 -10.43 -0.16 11.45
C PRO A 213 -11.51 -0.62 12.45
N ALA A 214 -11.31 -1.81 13.00
CA ALA A 214 -12.04 -2.32 14.16
C ALA A 214 -11.58 -1.59 15.45
N SER A 215 -12.40 -1.64 16.50
CA SER A 215 -12.09 -1.00 17.79
C SER A 215 -10.96 -1.65 18.57
N SER A 216 -10.74 -2.95 18.34
CA SER A 216 -9.74 -3.75 19.07
C SER A 216 -8.86 -4.55 18.11
N GLY A 217 -7.62 -4.83 18.51
CA GLY A 217 -6.75 -5.80 17.86
C GLY A 217 -7.12 -7.24 18.25
N ASP A 218 -6.68 -8.21 17.47
CA ASP A 218 -6.69 -9.61 17.87
C ASP A 218 -5.37 -9.93 18.57
N ALA A 219 -5.44 -10.23 19.86
CA ALA A 219 -4.25 -10.48 20.67
C ALA A 219 -3.53 -11.78 20.26
N GLN A 220 -4.24 -12.77 19.69
CA GLN A 220 -3.65 -14.02 19.24
C GLN A 220 -2.95 -13.87 17.89
N LEU A 221 -3.57 -13.12 16.97
CA LEU A 221 -3.02 -12.89 15.64
C LEU A 221 -2.10 -11.66 15.60
N GLN A 222 -2.07 -10.85 16.66
CA GLN A 222 -1.33 -9.58 16.74
C GLN A 222 -1.62 -8.63 15.55
N THR A 223 -2.89 -8.66 15.10
CA THR A 223 -3.34 -7.88 13.94
C THR A 223 -4.30 -6.77 14.35
N ALA A 224 -4.21 -5.63 13.66
CA ALA A 224 -5.25 -4.62 13.70
C ALA A 224 -6.32 -4.98 12.66
N GLY A 225 -7.46 -5.51 13.13
CA GLY A 225 -8.54 -5.91 12.23
C GLY A 225 -9.23 -4.75 11.56
N VAL A 226 -9.87 -5.02 10.42
CA VAL A 226 -10.78 -4.09 9.76
C VAL A 226 -12.19 -4.64 9.70
N LEU A 227 -13.15 -3.76 9.48
CA LEU A 227 -14.57 -4.09 9.41
C LEU A 227 -15.07 -4.09 7.97
N ALA A 228 -15.96 -5.03 7.66
CA ALA A 228 -16.74 -5.04 6.43
C ALA A 228 -18.18 -5.51 6.70
N LEU A 229 -19.16 -4.99 5.96
CA LEU A 229 -20.54 -5.45 6.03
C LEU A 229 -20.82 -6.45 4.92
N TRP A 230 -21.41 -7.58 5.27
CA TRP A 230 -21.95 -8.54 4.32
C TRP A 230 -23.48 -8.52 4.38
N GLN A 231 -24.11 -8.25 3.24
CA GLN A 231 -25.56 -8.24 3.06
C GLN A 231 -25.93 -9.06 1.83
N GLY A 232 -27.09 -9.65 1.83
CA GLY A 232 -27.66 -10.37 0.68
C GLY A 232 -27.31 -11.86 0.65
N SER A 233 -27.15 -12.40 -0.56
CA SER A 233 -26.93 -13.86 -0.75
C SER A 233 -25.62 -14.31 -0.07
N GLY A 234 -25.70 -15.48 0.56
CA GLY A 234 -24.53 -16.09 1.21
C GLY A 234 -24.24 -15.58 2.64
N VAL A 235 -24.89 -14.52 3.13
CA VAL A 235 -24.65 -13.95 4.46
C VAL A 235 -24.75 -15.00 5.59
N ARG A 236 -25.62 -16.00 5.43
CA ARG A 236 -25.83 -17.08 6.42
C ARG A 236 -24.65 -18.04 6.58
N VAL A 237 -23.69 -18.01 5.65
CA VAL A 237 -22.43 -18.77 5.78
C VAL A 237 -21.53 -18.16 6.86
N ALA A 238 -21.65 -16.87 7.08
CA ALA A 238 -20.90 -16.15 8.09
C ALA A 238 -21.64 -16.17 9.43
N SER A 239 -21.39 -17.18 10.24
CA SER A 239 -21.91 -17.26 11.61
C SER A 239 -20.84 -16.84 12.62
N VAL A 240 -21.28 -16.33 13.77
CA VAL A 240 -20.38 -16.00 14.89
C VAL A 240 -19.57 -17.24 15.30
N GLY A 241 -18.26 -17.05 15.48
CA GLY A 241 -17.34 -18.12 15.83
C GLY A 241 -16.76 -18.91 14.63
N ARG A 242 -17.32 -18.77 13.43
CA ARG A 242 -16.78 -19.38 12.22
C ARG A 242 -15.76 -18.44 11.56
N ALA A 243 -14.59 -19.00 11.23
CA ALA A 243 -13.59 -18.31 10.41
C ALA A 243 -13.82 -18.61 8.93
N LEU A 244 -13.79 -17.58 8.11
CA LEU A 244 -13.87 -17.66 6.65
C LEU A 244 -12.56 -17.11 6.05
N PRO A 245 -12.05 -17.68 4.96
CA PRO A 245 -10.91 -17.12 4.27
C PRO A 245 -11.27 -15.73 3.71
N ALA A 246 -10.34 -14.81 3.81
CA ALA A 246 -10.44 -13.48 3.25
C ALA A 246 -9.25 -13.21 2.34
N VAL A 247 -9.51 -12.66 1.15
CA VAL A 247 -8.47 -12.34 0.17
C VAL A 247 -8.63 -10.87 -0.23
N ARG A 248 -7.58 -10.08 -0.02
CA ARG A 248 -7.55 -8.69 -0.46
C ARG A 248 -7.45 -8.63 -1.98
N LEU A 249 -8.34 -7.89 -2.61
CA LEU A 249 -8.27 -7.65 -4.05
C LEU A 249 -7.38 -6.43 -4.31
N ALA A 250 -6.29 -6.64 -5.03
CA ALA A 250 -5.44 -5.54 -5.46
C ALA A 250 -6.23 -4.55 -6.33
N SER A 251 -6.05 -3.25 -6.09
CA SER A 251 -6.61 -2.20 -6.93
C SER A 251 -5.97 -2.22 -8.33
N GLY A 252 -6.63 -1.61 -9.33
CA GLY A 252 -6.07 -1.53 -10.69
C GLY A 252 -4.69 -0.86 -10.73
N ARG A 253 -4.45 0.13 -9.85
CA ARG A 253 -3.14 0.79 -9.71
C ARG A 253 -2.10 -0.09 -9.03
N GLU A 254 -2.49 -0.86 -8.02
CA GLU A 254 -1.59 -1.84 -7.38
C GLU A 254 -1.25 -2.97 -8.36
N ARG A 255 -2.24 -3.47 -9.12
CA ARG A 255 -1.99 -4.46 -10.17
C ARG A 255 -1.01 -3.98 -11.22
N ALA A 256 -1.12 -2.72 -11.64
CA ALA A 256 -0.17 -2.12 -12.59
C ALA A 256 1.24 -1.94 -12.02
N ARG A 257 1.34 -1.71 -10.69
CA ARG A 257 2.63 -1.58 -9.99
C ARG A 257 3.22 -2.93 -9.57
N SER A 258 2.38 -3.93 -9.37
CA SER A 258 2.74 -5.30 -8.97
C SER A 258 2.72 -6.26 -10.15
N ALA A 259 2.79 -5.73 -11.39
CA ALA A 259 2.97 -6.57 -12.54
C ALA A 259 4.33 -7.25 -12.45
N GLU A 260 4.33 -8.55 -12.26
CA GLU A 260 5.54 -9.35 -12.20
C GLU A 260 5.74 -10.09 -13.50
N LEU A 261 6.99 -10.23 -13.89
CA LEU A 261 7.40 -10.98 -15.06
C LEU A 261 7.80 -12.39 -14.65
N LEU A 262 7.33 -13.38 -15.34
CA LEU A 262 7.80 -14.75 -15.15
C LEU A 262 9.09 -14.96 -15.94
N VAL A 263 10.18 -15.13 -15.21
CA VAL A 263 11.48 -15.53 -15.77
C VAL A 263 11.58 -17.06 -15.69
N PRO A 264 11.65 -17.78 -16.81
CA PRO A 264 11.77 -19.24 -16.80
C PRO A 264 13.06 -19.69 -16.11
N ARG A 265 13.04 -20.83 -15.42
CA ARG A 265 14.23 -21.37 -14.73
C ARG A 265 15.43 -21.54 -15.65
N SER A 266 15.20 -21.88 -16.93
CA SER A 266 16.24 -22.06 -17.94
C SER A 266 16.96 -20.77 -18.33
N ALA A 267 16.38 -19.60 -18.08
CA ALA A 267 16.98 -18.31 -18.36
C ALA A 267 17.87 -17.80 -17.21
N ILE A 268 17.77 -18.42 -16.02
CA ILE A 268 18.43 -17.92 -14.82
C ILE A 268 19.87 -18.42 -14.73
N VAL A 269 20.80 -17.49 -14.57
CA VAL A 269 22.20 -17.78 -14.26
C VAL A 269 22.55 -17.30 -12.87
N ARG A 270 23.48 -18.01 -12.22
CA ARG A 270 23.96 -17.66 -10.88
C ARG A 270 25.42 -17.28 -10.95
N VAL A 271 25.77 -16.11 -10.47
CA VAL A 271 27.13 -15.56 -10.45
C VAL A 271 27.35 -14.91 -9.10
N ASP A 272 28.39 -15.26 -8.37
CA ASP A 272 28.79 -14.67 -7.08
C ASP A 272 27.66 -14.58 -6.08
N GLY A 273 26.79 -15.60 -6.05
CA GLY A 273 25.61 -15.64 -5.17
C GLY A 273 24.42 -14.81 -5.65
N GLY A 274 24.55 -14.04 -6.73
CA GLY A 274 23.47 -13.29 -7.36
C GLY A 274 22.71 -14.08 -8.42
N LEU A 275 21.49 -13.63 -8.74
CA LEU A 275 20.66 -14.18 -9.80
C LEU A 275 20.56 -13.18 -10.94
N PHE A 276 20.79 -13.64 -12.16
CA PHE A 276 20.83 -12.81 -13.37
C PHE A 276 20.12 -13.49 -14.54
N VAL A 277 19.75 -12.68 -15.53
CA VAL A 277 19.32 -13.12 -16.86
C VAL A 277 20.06 -12.33 -17.92
N TYR A 278 20.17 -12.87 -19.13
CA TYR A 278 20.71 -12.15 -20.29
C TYR A 278 19.55 -11.65 -21.15
N ARG A 279 19.39 -10.33 -21.20
CA ARG A 279 18.43 -9.65 -22.07
C ARG A 279 19.07 -9.38 -23.44
N ALA A 280 18.37 -9.70 -24.52
CA ALA A 280 18.79 -9.32 -25.86
C ALA A 280 18.68 -7.81 -26.07
N LYS A 281 19.73 -7.15 -26.51
CA LYS A 281 19.73 -5.73 -26.89
C LYS A 281 19.01 -5.53 -28.23
N PRO A 282 18.36 -4.37 -28.46
CA PRO A 282 17.90 -3.98 -29.78
C PRO A 282 19.12 -3.93 -30.75
N GLY A 283 19.07 -4.72 -31.82
CA GLY A 283 20.17 -4.89 -32.76
C GLY A 283 20.91 -6.18 -32.54
N GLN A 284 22.02 -6.17 -31.88
CA GLN A 284 22.84 -7.37 -31.63
C GLN A 284 23.36 -7.37 -30.20
N GLY A 285 23.65 -8.58 -29.68
CA GLY A 285 24.25 -8.74 -28.37
C GLY A 285 23.26 -8.94 -27.21
N PHE A 286 23.87 -9.14 -26.05
CA PHE A 286 23.15 -9.40 -24.80
C PHE A 286 23.65 -8.49 -23.68
N GLU A 287 22.81 -8.34 -22.66
CA GLU A 287 23.08 -7.55 -21.45
C GLU A 287 22.67 -8.36 -20.22
N ARG A 288 23.58 -8.47 -19.26
CA ARG A 288 23.29 -9.17 -18.01
C ARG A 288 22.47 -8.28 -17.07
N MET A 289 21.29 -8.75 -16.69
CA MET A 289 20.34 -8.05 -15.82
C MET A 289 20.17 -8.79 -14.50
N SER A 290 20.26 -8.08 -13.37
CA SER A 290 20.00 -8.68 -12.06
C SER A 290 18.52 -8.88 -11.83
N ILE A 291 18.16 -10.05 -11.29
CA ILE A 291 16.79 -10.40 -10.88
C ILE A 291 16.67 -10.64 -9.36
N ALA A 292 17.62 -10.10 -8.60
CA ALA A 292 17.68 -10.28 -7.15
C ALA A 292 16.44 -9.72 -6.40
N ALA A 293 15.74 -8.74 -6.99
CA ALA A 293 14.50 -8.18 -6.42
C ALA A 293 13.28 -9.10 -6.56
N GLY A 294 13.40 -10.23 -7.26
CA GLY A 294 12.32 -11.20 -7.46
C GLY A 294 12.26 -12.27 -6.37
N HIS A 295 11.32 -13.18 -6.53
CA HIS A 295 11.12 -14.34 -5.65
C HIS A 295 10.81 -15.62 -6.43
N ALA A 296 11.03 -16.77 -5.80
CA ALA A 296 10.83 -18.07 -6.43
C ALA A 296 9.33 -18.38 -6.66
N ALA A 297 9.04 -18.99 -7.81
CA ALA A 297 7.74 -19.55 -8.16
C ALA A 297 7.90 -20.93 -8.80
N ASP A 298 6.80 -21.68 -8.91
CA ASP A 298 6.81 -23.04 -9.45
C ASP A 298 7.36 -23.13 -10.89
N ALA A 299 7.06 -22.13 -11.72
CA ALA A 299 7.50 -22.10 -13.11
C ALA A 299 8.83 -21.37 -13.33
N GLY A 300 9.41 -20.70 -12.32
CA GLY A 300 10.64 -19.93 -12.47
C GLY A 300 10.86 -18.90 -11.37
N TRP A 301 11.10 -17.66 -11.74
CA TRP A 301 11.33 -16.54 -10.85
C TRP A 301 10.40 -15.39 -11.22
N LEU A 302 9.69 -14.83 -10.25
CA LEU A 302 8.83 -13.67 -10.43
C LEU A 302 9.62 -12.41 -10.13
N VAL A 303 9.68 -11.50 -11.10
CA VAL A 303 10.47 -10.27 -11.01
C VAL A 303 9.54 -9.07 -11.19
N PRO A 304 9.56 -8.07 -10.29
CA PRO A 304 8.78 -6.86 -10.49
C PRO A 304 9.20 -6.15 -11.78
N THR A 305 8.21 -5.58 -12.49
CA THR A 305 8.49 -4.74 -13.66
C THR A 305 9.28 -3.50 -13.25
N GLY A 306 10.29 -3.16 -14.04
CA GLY A 306 11.18 -2.04 -13.76
C GLY A 306 12.37 -2.06 -14.70
N ALA A 307 13.44 -2.76 -14.35
CA ALA A 307 14.59 -2.98 -15.23
C ALA A 307 14.28 -3.93 -16.40
N LEU A 308 13.32 -4.84 -16.21
CA LEU A 308 12.79 -5.74 -17.23
C LEU A 308 11.31 -5.39 -17.50
N HIS A 309 10.88 -5.60 -18.75
CA HIS A 309 9.52 -5.30 -19.20
C HIS A 309 8.92 -6.50 -19.93
N ALA A 310 7.58 -6.54 -19.98
CA ALA A 310 6.90 -7.52 -20.82
C ALA A 310 7.24 -7.30 -22.29
N GLY A 311 7.61 -8.40 -22.98
CA GLY A 311 8.11 -8.37 -24.36
C GLY A 311 9.63 -8.29 -24.47
N ASP A 312 10.37 -8.03 -23.39
CA ASP A 312 11.84 -8.13 -23.43
C ASP A 312 12.26 -9.58 -23.75
N ASN A 313 13.12 -9.74 -24.74
CA ASN A 313 13.63 -11.05 -25.10
C ASN A 313 14.79 -11.43 -24.17
N VAL A 314 14.69 -12.59 -23.51
CA VAL A 314 15.76 -13.12 -22.65
C VAL A 314 16.26 -14.47 -23.19
N ALA A 315 17.54 -14.77 -22.94
CA ALA A 315 18.10 -16.05 -23.29
C ALA A 315 17.50 -17.16 -22.43
N VAL A 316 16.71 -18.05 -23.05
CA VAL A 316 16.08 -19.21 -22.39
C VAL A 316 16.83 -20.51 -22.68
N GLN A 317 17.70 -20.51 -23.69
CA GLN A 317 18.68 -21.57 -24.00
C GLN A 317 20.05 -20.94 -24.13
N GLY A 318 21.08 -21.63 -23.71
CA GLY A 318 22.45 -21.14 -23.81
C GLY A 318 22.82 -19.99 -22.88
N ALA A 319 22.03 -19.71 -21.86
CA ALA A 319 22.34 -18.65 -20.88
C ALA A 319 23.70 -18.91 -20.17
N GLY A 320 24.02 -20.16 -19.88
CA GLY A 320 25.35 -20.55 -19.36
C GLY A 320 26.48 -20.34 -20.38
N THR A 321 26.23 -20.48 -21.68
CA THR A 321 27.21 -20.19 -22.75
C THR A 321 27.52 -18.69 -22.75
N LEU A 322 26.54 -17.82 -22.64
CA LEU A 322 26.75 -16.37 -22.52
C LEU A 322 27.56 -16.01 -21.29
N LEU A 323 27.33 -16.66 -20.16
CA LEU A 323 28.15 -16.50 -18.97
C LEU A 323 29.60 -16.91 -19.19
N GLY A 324 29.82 -18.04 -19.89
CA GLY A 324 31.15 -18.48 -20.26
C GLY A 324 31.89 -17.50 -21.17
N LEU A 325 31.22 -16.93 -22.17
CA LEU A 325 31.75 -15.91 -23.05
C LEU A 325 32.13 -14.63 -22.30
N GLU A 326 31.29 -14.18 -21.39
CA GLU A 326 31.55 -13.00 -20.57
C GLU A 326 32.79 -13.17 -19.68
N HIS A 327 32.98 -14.37 -19.10
CA HIS A 327 34.13 -14.66 -18.25
C HIS A 327 35.42 -14.99 -19.04
N ALA A 328 35.29 -15.43 -20.28
CA ALA A 328 36.44 -15.70 -21.14
C ALA A 328 37.08 -14.43 -21.74
N ALA A 329 36.36 -13.32 -21.71
CA ALA A 329 36.90 -12.03 -22.10
C ALA A 329 38.01 -11.61 -21.13
N PRO A 330 39.22 -11.23 -21.57
CA PRO A 330 40.24 -10.71 -20.70
C PRO A 330 39.69 -9.47 -20.02
N SER A 331 39.65 -9.47 -18.68
CA SER A 331 39.25 -8.29 -17.91
C SER A 331 40.15 -7.14 -18.35
N ALA A 332 39.57 -6.07 -18.89
CA ALA A 332 40.25 -4.82 -19.14
C ALA A 332 40.50 -4.09 -17.80
N ALA A 333 41.34 -4.71 -16.96
CA ALA A 333 41.78 -4.13 -15.70
C ALA A 333 43.28 -4.44 -15.56
N ASP A 334 44.10 -3.49 -16.01
CA ASP A 334 45.29 -3.00 -15.32
C ASP A 334 45.73 -1.66 -15.98
#